data_1e437ac0d772aae4817b24f9cb369497
#
_entry.id   1e437ac0d772aae4817b24f9cb369497
#
_cell.length_a   1.000
_cell.length_b   1.000
_cell.length_c   1.000
_cell.angle_alpha   90.00
_cell.angle_beta   90.00
_cell.angle_gamma   90.00
#
_symmetry.space_group_name_H-M   'P 1'
#
loop_
_entity.id
_entity.type
_entity.pdbx_description
1 polymer ?
#
loop_
_entity_poly.entity_id
_entity_poly.type
_entity_poly.pdbx_seq_one_letter_code
_entity_poly.pdbx_strand_id
1 'polypeptide(L)'
;MGPSREDVRTLNIIIVGDGKVGYTLAEHLSREEHNVTIVDTSEEALRKADESLDVMCIKGNGASITALREAGADTADLLIAATSMDEINMVCCLTAKRLGTRFTIARVRNVEYTVDASALKHDMGIDTLINPENATAVEIARLLRFPSAANIETFYRGRVELMSFRAREEDFFLGQPLSALSQQVRNLPILFCAAERNGEVIIPDGSFVPQAEDRIYVIGAPLGVHEFFKLIGRYAPHIRNVFVVGGGRITYYLCLLYTSPSPRD
;
A
#
# COMPACT_ATOMS: atom_id res chain seq x y z
N MET A 1 -24.00 17.80 -3.97
CA MET A 1 -24.06 17.26 -2.61
C MET A 1 -23.02 16.14 -2.60
N GLY A 2 -21.80 16.42 -2.14
CA GLY A 2 -20.74 15.41 -2.02
C GLY A 2 -21.15 14.34 -0.99
N PRO A 3 -20.60 13.11 -1.09
CA PRO A 3 -20.88 12.07 -0.11
C PRO A 3 -20.55 12.62 1.28
N SER A 4 -21.51 12.54 2.18
CA SER A 4 -21.33 12.78 3.61
C SER A 4 -20.08 12.01 4.05
N ARG A 5 -19.15 12.67 4.76
CA ARG A 5 -18.11 11.98 5.53
C ARG A 5 -18.85 10.96 6.40
N GLU A 6 -18.80 9.69 5.99
CA GLU A 6 -19.17 8.60 6.89
C GLU A 6 -18.37 8.81 8.15
N ASP A 7 -19.00 8.65 9.31
CA ASP A 7 -18.37 8.78 10.62
C ASP A 7 -17.12 7.91 10.67
N VAL A 8 -15.97 8.50 10.37
CA VAL A 8 -14.67 7.82 10.51
C VAL A 8 -14.49 7.58 12.01
N ARG A 9 -14.70 6.34 12.43
CA ARG A 9 -14.54 5.96 13.83
C ARG A 9 -13.14 6.29 14.27
N THR A 10 -12.98 7.16 15.28
CA THR A 10 -11.70 7.40 15.94
C THR A 10 -11.19 6.11 16.57
N LEU A 11 -9.96 5.70 16.22
CA LEU A 11 -9.31 4.51 16.73
C LEU A 11 -8.30 4.86 17.81
N ASN A 12 -8.13 3.97 18.80
CA ASN A 12 -7.05 4.01 19.77
C ASN A 12 -5.86 3.20 19.23
N ILE A 13 -4.77 3.89 18.89
CA ILE A 13 -3.61 3.30 18.19
C ILE A 13 -2.36 3.46 19.04
N ILE A 14 -1.64 2.36 19.25
CA ILE A 14 -0.35 2.36 19.91
C ILE A 14 0.75 2.15 18.89
N ILE A 15 1.76 3.00 18.88
CA ILE A 15 2.97 2.86 18.05
C ILE A 15 4.15 2.61 18.97
N VAL A 16 4.82 1.47 18.80
CA VAL A 16 6.04 1.12 19.52
C VAL A 16 7.25 1.39 18.64
N GLY A 17 8.10 2.31 19.07
CA GLY A 17 9.27 2.78 18.34
C GLY A 17 9.01 4.11 17.62
N ASP A 18 9.66 5.18 18.11
CA ASP A 18 9.60 6.54 17.54
C ASP A 18 10.78 6.84 16.62
N GLY A 19 11.22 5.83 15.87
CA GLY A 19 12.13 6.02 14.76
C GLY A 19 11.42 6.66 13.56
N LYS A 20 12.13 6.87 12.46
CA LYS A 20 11.60 7.52 11.25
C LYS A 20 10.23 6.97 10.79
N VAL A 21 10.04 5.66 10.84
CA VAL A 21 8.75 5.03 10.44
C VAL A 21 7.66 5.29 11.46
N GLY A 22 7.95 5.08 12.75
CA GLY A 22 6.96 5.29 13.81
C GLY A 22 6.50 6.74 13.91
N TYR A 23 7.44 7.69 13.85
CA TYR A 23 7.12 9.12 13.85
C TYR A 23 6.23 9.50 12.65
N THR A 24 6.58 9.06 11.43
CA THR A 24 5.78 9.36 10.23
C THR A 24 4.37 8.76 10.34
N LEU A 25 4.25 7.54 10.86
CA LEU A 25 2.94 6.93 11.10
C LEU A 25 2.12 7.72 12.12
N ALA A 26 2.75 8.12 13.24
CA ALA A 26 2.10 8.92 14.27
C ALA A 26 1.61 10.27 13.71
N GLU A 27 2.43 10.94 12.90
CA GLU A 27 2.09 12.20 12.24
C GLU A 27 0.87 12.04 11.32
N HIS A 28 0.81 11.00 10.49
CA HIS A 28 -0.32 10.79 9.60
C HIS A 28 -1.59 10.42 10.36
N LEU A 29 -1.50 9.49 11.32
CA LEU A 29 -2.66 8.99 12.05
C LEU A 29 -3.26 10.04 13.01
N SER A 30 -2.42 10.89 13.63
CA SER A 30 -2.92 12.01 14.44
C SER A 30 -3.62 13.08 13.59
N ARG A 31 -3.14 13.33 12.36
CA ARG A 31 -3.83 14.23 11.41
C ARG A 31 -5.18 13.69 10.93
N GLU A 32 -5.37 12.38 10.96
CA GLU A 32 -6.63 11.71 10.66
C GLU A 32 -7.57 11.64 11.87
N GLU A 33 -7.24 12.36 12.95
CA GLU A 33 -8.04 12.48 14.18
C GLU A 33 -8.18 11.15 14.95
N HIS A 34 -7.14 10.27 14.88
CA HIS A 34 -7.04 9.09 15.71
C HIS A 34 -6.31 9.39 17.03
N ASN A 35 -6.67 8.67 18.10
CA ASN A 35 -5.94 8.74 19.39
C ASN A 35 -4.66 7.92 19.28
N VAL A 36 -3.51 8.58 19.19
CA VAL A 36 -2.21 7.93 19.02
C VAL A 36 -1.39 7.99 20.30
N THR A 37 -0.90 6.84 20.75
CA THR A 37 0.06 6.72 21.84
C THR A 37 1.39 6.18 21.31
N ILE A 38 2.50 6.88 21.57
CA ILE A 38 3.84 6.44 21.18
C ILE A 38 4.56 5.87 22.40
N VAL A 39 5.17 4.70 22.25
CA VAL A 39 6.02 4.07 23.26
C VAL A 39 7.44 3.94 22.73
N ASP A 40 8.40 4.59 23.35
CA ASP A 40 9.83 4.46 23.00
C ASP A 40 10.72 4.52 24.27
N THR A 41 11.92 4.01 24.16
CA THR A 41 12.95 4.11 25.20
C THR A 41 13.71 5.43 25.17
N SER A 42 13.72 6.12 24.03
CA SER A 42 14.41 7.39 23.80
C SER A 42 13.57 8.57 24.23
N GLU A 43 14.00 9.23 25.31
CA GLU A 43 13.35 10.45 25.79
C GLU A 43 13.44 11.62 24.79
N GLU A 44 14.54 11.69 24.04
CA GLU A 44 14.75 12.73 23.02
C GLU A 44 13.76 12.56 21.85
N ALA A 45 13.54 11.32 21.38
CA ALA A 45 12.58 11.02 20.34
C ALA A 45 11.16 11.38 20.80
N LEU A 46 10.75 10.91 21.98
CA LEU A 46 9.42 11.19 22.53
C LEU A 46 9.17 12.69 22.74
N ARG A 47 10.17 13.44 23.22
CA ARG A 47 10.03 14.89 23.35
C ARG A 47 9.77 15.58 22.03
N LYS A 48 10.48 15.16 20.96
CA LYS A 48 10.26 15.71 19.60
C LYS A 48 8.85 15.41 19.11
N ALA A 49 8.32 14.22 19.37
CA ALA A 49 6.95 13.85 18.99
C ALA A 49 5.93 14.68 19.77
N ASP A 50 6.09 14.80 21.09
CA ASP A 50 5.21 15.56 21.98
C ASP A 50 5.14 17.06 21.64
N GLU A 51 6.30 17.66 21.23
CA GLU A 51 6.37 19.07 20.81
C GLU A 51 5.71 19.34 19.44
N SER A 52 5.56 18.32 18.59
CA SER A 52 5.19 18.51 17.17
C SER A 52 3.88 17.85 16.77
N LEU A 53 3.39 16.89 17.53
CA LEU A 53 2.22 16.08 17.19
C LEU A 53 1.23 16.07 18.37
N ASP A 54 -0.05 15.88 18.05
CA ASP A 54 -1.10 15.62 19.04
C ASP A 54 -1.13 14.12 19.36
N VAL A 55 -0.24 13.69 20.24
CA VAL A 55 -0.05 12.28 20.60
C VAL A 55 0.29 12.13 22.08
N MET A 56 -0.04 10.99 22.68
CA MET A 56 0.45 10.63 24.03
C MET A 56 1.83 9.96 23.90
N CYS A 57 2.77 10.36 24.74
CA CYS A 57 4.13 9.80 24.76
C CYS A 57 4.40 9.04 26.06
N ILE A 58 4.84 7.78 25.96
CA ILE A 58 5.19 6.92 27.10
C ILE A 58 6.63 6.45 26.93
N LYS A 59 7.46 6.76 27.92
CA LYS A 59 8.83 6.28 27.97
C LYS A 59 8.88 4.87 28.55
N GLY A 60 9.20 3.89 27.71
CA GLY A 60 9.26 2.50 28.14
C GLY A 60 9.72 1.53 27.08
N ASN A 61 9.98 0.31 27.53
CA ASN A 61 10.24 -0.80 26.62
C ASN A 61 8.91 -1.36 26.13
N GLY A 62 8.64 -1.27 24.83
CA GLY A 62 7.40 -1.76 24.22
C GLY A 62 7.15 -3.27 24.35
N ALA A 63 8.16 -4.07 24.70
CA ALA A 63 7.98 -5.48 25.06
C ALA A 63 7.51 -5.69 26.51
N SER A 64 7.51 -4.62 27.34
CA SER A 64 7.08 -4.69 28.74
C SER A 64 5.57 -4.64 28.87
N ILE A 65 5.01 -5.58 29.62
CA ILE A 65 3.58 -5.61 29.96
C ILE A 65 3.16 -4.30 30.66
N THR A 66 4.01 -3.77 31.54
CA THR A 66 3.71 -2.54 32.29
C THR A 66 3.60 -1.34 31.35
N ALA A 67 4.58 -1.14 30.46
CA ALA A 67 4.56 -0.04 29.51
C ALA A 67 3.38 -0.15 28.52
N LEU A 68 3.06 -1.35 28.05
CA LEU A 68 1.93 -1.56 27.17
C LEU A 68 0.58 -1.34 27.87
N ARG A 69 0.44 -1.70 29.14
CA ARG A 69 -0.77 -1.38 29.89
C ARG A 69 -0.93 0.12 30.14
N GLU A 70 0.16 0.80 30.45
CA GLU A 70 0.16 2.26 30.57
C GLU A 70 -0.24 2.94 29.26
N ALA A 71 0.16 2.33 28.12
CA ALA A 71 -0.24 2.77 26.78
C ALA A 71 -1.69 2.40 26.39
N GLY A 72 -2.43 1.69 27.23
CA GLY A 72 -3.82 1.30 26.98
C GLY A 72 -3.98 0.08 26.06
N ALA A 73 -3.00 -0.85 26.05
CA ALA A 73 -3.03 -2.02 25.16
C ALA A 73 -4.21 -2.98 25.41
N ASP A 74 -4.86 -2.90 26.56
CA ASP A 74 -6.05 -3.68 26.91
C ASP A 74 -7.31 -3.23 26.17
N THR A 75 -7.34 -1.98 25.68
CA THR A 75 -8.49 -1.39 24.97
C THR A 75 -8.13 -0.85 23.58
N ALA A 76 -6.86 -0.95 23.18
CA ALA A 76 -6.41 -0.45 21.88
C ALA A 76 -7.03 -1.22 20.70
N ASP A 77 -7.45 -0.47 19.68
CA ASP A 77 -7.92 -1.04 18.43
C ASP A 77 -6.75 -1.59 17.60
N LEU A 78 -5.57 -0.93 17.66
CA LEU A 78 -4.41 -1.29 16.85
C LEU A 78 -3.11 -1.05 17.63
N LEU A 79 -2.16 -1.98 17.54
CA LEU A 79 -0.77 -1.76 17.90
C LEU A 79 0.14 -1.98 16.69
N ILE A 80 1.02 -1.01 16.42
CA ILE A 80 2.04 -1.06 15.38
C ILE A 80 3.42 -1.07 16.05
N ALA A 81 4.15 -2.17 15.91
CA ALA A 81 5.52 -2.25 16.40
C ALA A 81 6.52 -2.00 15.25
N ALA A 82 7.25 -0.87 15.32
CA ALA A 82 8.12 -0.36 14.27
C ALA A 82 9.53 -0.01 14.76
N THR A 83 10.02 -0.69 15.82
CA THR A 83 11.37 -0.50 16.34
C THR A 83 12.45 -0.98 15.34
N SER A 84 13.71 -0.81 15.68
CA SER A 84 14.84 -1.29 14.87
C SER A 84 15.06 -2.80 14.94
N MET A 85 14.42 -3.53 15.85
CA MET A 85 14.63 -4.95 16.12
C MET A 85 13.35 -5.75 15.82
N ASP A 86 13.46 -6.67 14.87
CA ASP A 86 12.32 -7.48 14.41
C ASP A 86 11.74 -8.35 15.54
N GLU A 87 12.60 -8.95 16.36
CA GLU A 87 12.23 -9.79 17.51
C GLU A 87 11.44 -8.99 18.55
N ILE A 88 11.87 -7.76 18.84
CA ILE A 88 11.16 -6.86 19.75
C ILE A 88 9.79 -6.51 19.18
N ASN A 89 9.70 -6.23 17.87
CA ASN A 89 8.42 -5.93 17.24
C ASN A 89 7.44 -7.10 17.34
N MET A 90 7.91 -8.33 17.13
CA MET A 90 7.10 -9.53 17.31
C MET A 90 6.66 -9.74 18.75
N VAL A 91 7.58 -9.57 19.72
CA VAL A 91 7.25 -9.68 21.16
C VAL A 91 6.27 -8.61 21.60
N CYS A 92 6.41 -7.36 21.15
CA CYS A 92 5.44 -6.29 21.44
C CYS A 92 4.04 -6.67 20.97
N CYS A 93 3.92 -7.15 19.71
CA CYS A 93 2.64 -7.57 19.16
C CYS A 93 2.02 -8.76 19.91
N LEU A 94 2.83 -9.79 20.24
CA LEU A 94 2.38 -10.93 21.03
C LEU A 94 1.87 -10.48 22.41
N THR A 95 2.62 -9.63 23.09
CA THR A 95 2.27 -9.13 24.42
C THR A 95 0.99 -8.28 24.38
N ALA A 96 0.88 -7.36 23.42
CA ALA A 96 -0.30 -6.52 23.23
C ALA A 96 -1.55 -7.37 22.92
N LYS A 97 -1.42 -8.38 22.07
CA LYS A 97 -2.51 -9.31 21.74
C LYS A 97 -3.01 -10.05 22.99
N ARG A 98 -2.10 -10.47 23.86
CA ARG A 98 -2.42 -11.13 25.15
C ARG A 98 -3.07 -10.16 26.14
N LEU A 99 -2.79 -8.87 26.05
CA LEU A 99 -3.42 -7.85 26.88
C LEU A 99 -4.84 -7.49 26.42
N GLY A 100 -5.18 -7.71 25.14
CA GLY A 100 -6.52 -7.44 24.63
C GLY A 100 -6.56 -6.58 23.35
N THR A 101 -5.42 -6.10 22.85
CA THR A 101 -5.36 -5.31 21.61
C THR A 101 -6.02 -6.05 20.45
N ARG A 102 -6.91 -5.37 19.76
CA ARG A 102 -7.74 -5.97 18.71
C ARG A 102 -6.94 -6.41 17.49
N PHE A 103 -6.05 -5.54 16.98
CA PHE A 103 -5.19 -5.82 15.83
C PHE A 103 -3.74 -5.45 16.13
N THR A 104 -2.81 -6.24 15.59
CA THR A 104 -1.38 -6.02 15.77
C THR A 104 -0.64 -6.11 14.44
N ILE A 105 0.29 -5.17 14.23
CA ILE A 105 1.16 -5.10 13.06
C ILE A 105 2.61 -5.06 13.52
N ALA A 106 3.42 -6.03 13.13
CA ALA A 106 4.86 -6.03 13.39
C ALA A 106 5.64 -5.72 12.11
N ARG A 107 6.55 -4.75 12.20
CA ARG A 107 7.56 -4.52 11.18
C ARG A 107 8.63 -5.59 11.28
N VAL A 108 8.85 -6.35 10.22
CA VAL A 108 9.83 -7.43 10.13
C VAL A 108 10.61 -7.30 8.84
N ARG A 109 11.94 -7.11 8.95
CA ARG A 109 12.82 -6.83 7.82
C ARG A 109 13.70 -8.01 7.43
N ASN A 110 13.87 -8.97 8.34
CA ASN A 110 14.69 -10.14 8.07
C ASN A 110 13.96 -11.07 7.11
N VAL A 111 14.70 -11.51 6.07
CA VAL A 111 14.19 -12.41 5.02
C VAL A 111 13.78 -13.76 5.60
N GLU A 112 14.50 -14.27 6.59
CA GLU A 112 14.23 -15.57 7.22
C GLU A 112 12.84 -15.59 7.86
N TYR A 113 12.47 -14.53 8.57
CA TYR A 113 11.12 -14.41 9.15
C TYR A 113 10.02 -14.19 8.10
N THR A 114 10.38 -13.67 6.92
CA THR A 114 9.41 -13.44 5.84
C THR A 114 9.02 -14.75 5.16
N VAL A 115 9.94 -15.72 5.06
CA VAL A 115 9.68 -17.06 4.48
C VAL A 115 8.66 -17.82 5.34
N ASP A 116 8.81 -17.77 6.66
CA ASP A 116 7.96 -18.47 7.61
C ASP A 116 6.83 -17.59 8.18
N ALA A 117 6.56 -16.44 7.53
CA ALA A 117 5.64 -15.43 8.03
C ALA A 117 4.24 -15.99 8.37
N SER A 118 3.74 -16.96 7.61
CA SER A 118 2.42 -17.54 7.86
C SER A 118 2.38 -18.38 9.15
N ALA A 119 3.41 -19.16 9.42
CA ALA A 119 3.54 -19.94 10.64
C ALA A 119 3.74 -19.01 11.85
N LEU A 120 4.67 -18.06 11.76
CA LEU A 120 4.93 -17.08 12.80
C LEU A 120 3.68 -16.27 13.17
N LYS A 121 2.90 -15.81 12.18
CA LYS A 121 1.64 -15.10 12.41
C LYS A 121 0.65 -15.96 13.20
N HIS A 122 0.48 -17.21 12.79
CA HIS A 122 -0.49 -18.11 13.42
C HIS A 122 -0.07 -18.46 14.85
N ASP A 123 1.17 -18.88 15.04
CA ASP A 123 1.66 -19.40 16.32
C ASP A 123 1.84 -18.29 17.36
N MET A 124 2.24 -17.09 16.93
CA MET A 124 2.38 -15.93 17.80
C MET A 124 1.11 -15.09 17.93
N GLY A 125 0.06 -15.38 17.15
CA GLY A 125 -1.18 -14.59 17.16
C GLY A 125 -1.01 -13.16 16.68
N ILE A 126 -0.02 -12.89 15.82
CA ILE A 126 0.22 -11.57 15.21
C ILE A 126 -0.66 -11.46 13.95
N ASP A 127 -1.47 -10.41 13.84
CA ASP A 127 -2.40 -10.29 12.72
C ASP A 127 -1.68 -9.97 11.41
N THR A 128 -0.64 -9.11 11.44
CA THR A 128 0.07 -8.72 10.22
C THR A 128 1.57 -8.53 10.45
N LEU A 129 2.38 -9.11 9.56
CA LEU A 129 3.80 -8.83 9.43
C LEU A 129 4.03 -7.99 8.16
N ILE A 130 4.75 -6.88 8.30
CA ILE A 130 5.06 -5.97 7.19
C ILE A 130 6.57 -5.83 7.05
N ASN A 131 7.04 -6.03 5.82
CA ASN A 131 8.40 -5.70 5.41
C ASN A 131 8.35 -4.50 4.45
N PRO A 132 8.60 -3.27 4.93
CA PRO A 132 8.51 -2.06 4.09
C PRO A 132 9.49 -2.06 2.92
N GLU A 133 10.69 -2.61 3.12
CA GLU A 133 11.72 -2.67 2.09
C GLU A 133 11.31 -3.60 0.94
N ASN A 134 10.69 -4.74 1.25
CA ASN A 134 10.13 -5.65 0.25
C ASN A 134 8.92 -5.03 -0.46
N ALA A 135 8.00 -4.41 0.29
CA ALA A 135 6.85 -3.72 -0.30
C ALA A 135 7.30 -2.62 -1.28
N THR A 136 8.32 -1.83 -0.90
CA THR A 136 8.90 -0.81 -1.78
C THR A 136 9.54 -1.44 -3.02
N ALA A 137 10.26 -2.54 -2.89
CA ALA A 137 10.86 -3.24 -4.04
C ALA A 137 9.80 -3.76 -5.00
N VAL A 138 8.70 -4.31 -4.49
CA VAL A 138 7.55 -4.76 -5.31
C VAL A 138 6.94 -3.60 -6.08
N GLU A 139 6.76 -2.42 -5.43
CA GLU A 139 6.26 -1.22 -6.08
C GLU A 139 7.21 -0.71 -7.18
N ILE A 140 8.51 -0.66 -6.90
CA ILE A 140 9.51 -0.29 -7.91
C ILE A 140 9.47 -1.28 -9.08
N ALA A 141 9.42 -2.58 -8.82
CA ALA A 141 9.31 -3.59 -9.86
C ALA A 141 8.05 -3.41 -10.71
N ARG A 142 6.93 -3.04 -10.10
CA ARG A 142 5.68 -2.72 -10.80
C ARG A 142 5.84 -1.51 -11.72
N LEU A 143 6.40 -0.41 -11.23
CA LEU A 143 6.67 0.80 -12.01
C LEU A 143 7.62 0.53 -13.19
N LEU A 144 8.61 -0.32 -12.99
CA LEU A 144 9.57 -0.70 -14.04
C LEU A 144 8.92 -1.57 -15.13
N ARG A 145 7.91 -2.38 -14.78
CA ARG A 145 7.15 -3.18 -15.76
C ARG A 145 6.18 -2.33 -16.57
N PHE A 146 5.62 -1.28 -15.98
CA PHE A 146 4.57 -0.45 -16.58
C PHE A 146 4.88 1.05 -16.41
N PRO A 147 5.94 1.57 -17.07
CA PRO A 147 6.38 2.96 -16.89
C PRO A 147 5.34 4.00 -17.33
N SER A 148 4.42 3.63 -18.21
CA SER A 148 3.40 4.52 -18.79
C SER A 148 2.07 4.52 -18.01
N ALA A 149 1.90 3.63 -17.03
CA ALA A 149 0.68 3.59 -16.24
C ALA A 149 0.80 4.51 -15.03
N ALA A 150 0.00 5.55 -15.00
CA ALA A 150 -0.01 6.52 -13.90
C ALA A 150 -0.42 5.86 -12.57
N ASN A 151 -1.37 4.90 -12.60
CA ASN A 151 -1.78 4.12 -11.45
C ASN A 151 -2.24 2.72 -11.91
N ILE A 152 -1.62 1.68 -11.33
CA ILE A 152 -2.06 0.29 -11.47
C ILE A 152 -2.38 -0.23 -10.09
N GLU A 153 -3.59 -0.70 -9.90
CA GLU A 153 -3.97 -1.46 -8.71
C GLU A 153 -4.21 -2.92 -9.09
N THR A 154 -3.68 -3.83 -8.28
CA THR A 154 -3.82 -5.26 -8.54
C THR A 154 -4.74 -5.90 -7.52
N PHE A 155 -5.68 -6.72 -7.99
CA PHE A 155 -6.63 -7.46 -7.18
C PHE A 155 -6.45 -8.96 -7.37
N TYR A 156 -6.95 -9.75 -6.42
CA TYR A 156 -6.95 -11.21 -6.48
C TYR A 156 -5.58 -11.82 -6.80
N ARG A 157 -4.53 -11.36 -6.08
CA ARG A 157 -3.14 -11.82 -6.26
C ARG A 157 -2.61 -11.59 -7.70
N GLY A 158 -2.93 -10.44 -8.29
CA GLY A 158 -2.47 -10.07 -9.62
C GLY A 158 -3.25 -10.68 -10.78
N ARG A 159 -4.43 -11.27 -10.53
CA ARG A 159 -5.29 -11.80 -11.61
C ARG A 159 -6.13 -10.74 -12.30
N VAL A 160 -6.38 -9.63 -11.61
CA VAL A 160 -7.15 -8.50 -12.12
C VAL A 160 -6.34 -7.23 -11.88
N GLU A 161 -6.26 -6.38 -12.89
CA GLU A 161 -5.60 -5.09 -12.84
C GLU A 161 -6.61 -3.98 -13.15
N LEU A 162 -6.60 -2.93 -12.34
CA LEU A 162 -7.26 -1.67 -12.59
C LEU A 162 -6.20 -0.65 -12.98
N MET A 163 -6.32 -0.06 -14.14
CA MET A 163 -5.41 0.97 -14.62
C MET A 163 -6.16 2.25 -14.90
N SER A 164 -5.58 3.39 -14.52
CA SER A 164 -6.10 4.70 -14.90
C SER A 164 -5.11 5.44 -15.78
N PHE A 165 -5.63 6.17 -16.75
CA PHE A 165 -4.84 7.02 -17.64
C PHE A 165 -5.67 8.22 -18.07
N ARG A 166 -4.99 9.28 -18.48
CA ARG A 166 -5.62 10.48 -19.02
C ARG A 166 -5.74 10.35 -20.53
N ALA A 167 -6.95 10.52 -21.07
CA ALA A 167 -7.20 10.47 -22.50
C ALA A 167 -6.50 11.65 -23.22
N ARG A 168 -5.86 11.40 -24.38
CA ARG A 168 -5.14 12.39 -25.17
C ARG A 168 -5.83 12.57 -26.52
N GLU A 169 -5.68 13.73 -27.14
CA GLU A 169 -6.31 14.05 -28.42
C GLU A 169 -6.03 13.01 -29.54
N GLU A 170 -4.86 12.38 -29.51
CA GLU A 170 -4.46 11.35 -30.47
C GLU A 170 -5.05 9.96 -30.24
N ASP A 171 -5.78 9.74 -29.14
CA ASP A 171 -6.33 8.42 -28.83
C ASP A 171 -7.48 8.07 -29.78
N PHE A 172 -7.38 6.94 -30.48
CA PHE A 172 -8.31 6.50 -31.52
C PHE A 172 -9.75 6.28 -31.05
N PHE A 173 -9.97 6.13 -29.74
CA PHE A 173 -11.28 5.86 -29.13
C PHE A 173 -12.04 7.13 -28.75
N LEU A 174 -11.44 8.31 -28.93
CA LEU A 174 -12.11 9.58 -28.63
C LEU A 174 -13.20 9.91 -29.65
N GLY A 175 -14.21 10.66 -29.18
CA GLY A 175 -15.27 11.21 -30.02
C GLY A 175 -16.24 10.17 -30.59
N GLN A 176 -16.16 8.92 -30.19
CA GLN A 176 -17.10 7.87 -30.57
C GLN A 176 -17.59 7.08 -29.37
N PRO A 177 -18.82 6.56 -29.37
CA PRO A 177 -19.33 5.78 -28.24
C PRO A 177 -18.57 4.47 -28.07
N LEU A 178 -18.44 4.01 -26.83
CA LEU A 178 -17.73 2.77 -26.52
C LEU A 178 -18.28 1.57 -27.29
N SER A 179 -19.58 1.54 -27.58
CA SER A 179 -20.23 0.51 -28.40
C SER A 179 -19.75 0.48 -29.85
N ALA A 180 -19.21 1.58 -30.36
CA ALA A 180 -18.70 1.71 -31.72
C ALA A 180 -17.21 1.34 -31.85
N LEU A 181 -16.52 1.08 -30.72
CA LEU A 181 -15.11 0.69 -30.74
C LEU A 181 -14.89 -0.57 -31.59
N SER A 182 -13.72 -0.65 -32.20
CA SER A 182 -13.34 -1.76 -33.07
C SER A 182 -13.50 -3.12 -32.39
N GLN A 183 -13.73 -4.16 -33.19
CA GLN A 183 -13.87 -5.52 -32.71
C GLN A 183 -12.62 -6.00 -31.94
N GLN A 184 -11.44 -5.47 -32.27
CA GLN A 184 -10.20 -5.75 -31.55
C GLN A 184 -10.27 -5.33 -30.08
N VAL A 185 -10.80 -4.14 -29.79
CA VAL A 185 -10.96 -3.67 -28.39
C VAL A 185 -12.05 -4.45 -27.69
N ARG A 186 -13.18 -4.73 -28.36
CA ARG A 186 -14.31 -5.47 -27.77
C ARG A 186 -13.96 -6.93 -27.42
N ASN A 187 -12.97 -7.51 -28.08
CA ASN A 187 -12.52 -8.88 -27.79
C ASN A 187 -11.49 -8.96 -26.66
N LEU A 188 -10.99 -7.82 -26.19
CA LEU A 188 -10.09 -7.83 -25.04
C LEU A 188 -10.87 -8.10 -23.75
N PRO A 189 -10.32 -8.89 -22.83
CA PRO A 189 -10.93 -9.14 -21.51
C PRO A 189 -10.73 -7.93 -20.57
N ILE A 190 -11.31 -6.79 -20.96
CA ILE A 190 -11.26 -5.52 -20.23
C ILE A 190 -12.64 -4.89 -20.15
N LEU A 191 -12.82 -4.02 -19.16
CA LEU A 191 -13.99 -3.19 -18.97
C LEU A 191 -13.57 -1.75 -18.70
N PHE A 192 -14.17 -0.79 -19.37
CA PHE A 192 -14.13 0.62 -19.00
C PHE A 192 -15.07 0.78 -17.80
N CYS A 193 -14.53 0.89 -16.58
CA CYS A 193 -15.33 0.81 -15.36
C CYS A 193 -15.69 2.17 -14.77
N ALA A 194 -14.89 3.22 -15.05
CA ALA A 194 -15.18 4.58 -14.66
C ALA A 194 -14.49 5.58 -15.59
N ALA A 195 -15.00 6.79 -15.63
CA ALA A 195 -14.35 7.96 -16.20
C ALA A 195 -14.52 9.15 -15.24
N GLU A 196 -13.50 10.01 -15.15
CA GLU A 196 -13.56 11.27 -14.39
C GLU A 196 -13.41 12.42 -15.39
N ARG A 197 -14.40 13.32 -15.40
CA ARG A 197 -14.42 14.52 -16.21
C ARG A 197 -14.73 15.72 -15.35
N ASN A 198 -13.87 16.71 -15.31
CA ASN A 198 -14.03 17.93 -14.52
C ASN A 198 -14.29 17.66 -13.00
N GLY A 199 -13.74 16.59 -12.45
CA GLY A 199 -13.94 16.18 -11.06
C GLY A 199 -15.24 15.40 -10.79
N GLU A 200 -16.03 15.12 -11.81
CA GLU A 200 -17.20 14.24 -11.71
C GLU A 200 -16.89 12.84 -12.20
N VAL A 201 -17.32 11.85 -11.42
CA VAL A 201 -17.15 10.43 -11.77
C VAL A 201 -18.35 9.95 -12.57
N ILE A 202 -18.09 9.40 -13.73
CA ILE A 202 -19.07 8.84 -14.68
C ILE A 202 -18.87 7.32 -14.73
N ILE A 203 -19.95 6.56 -14.62
CA ILE A 203 -19.92 5.13 -14.92
C ILE A 203 -20.28 4.95 -16.39
N PRO A 204 -19.31 4.60 -17.26
CA PRO A 204 -19.54 4.57 -18.68
C PRO A 204 -20.40 3.37 -19.07
N ASP A 205 -21.35 3.60 -19.96
CA ASP A 205 -22.09 2.59 -20.69
C ASP A 205 -21.66 2.54 -22.16
N GLY A 206 -22.34 1.73 -22.97
CA GLY A 206 -22.03 1.63 -24.39
C GLY A 206 -22.20 2.93 -25.19
N SER A 207 -22.99 3.89 -24.71
CA SER A 207 -23.23 5.19 -25.34
C SER A 207 -22.23 6.27 -24.90
N PHE A 208 -21.44 6.00 -23.88
CA PHE A 208 -20.43 6.95 -23.38
C PHE A 208 -19.41 7.30 -24.45
N VAL A 209 -19.19 8.60 -24.64
CA VAL A 209 -18.21 9.15 -25.59
C VAL A 209 -17.04 9.75 -24.80
N PRO A 210 -15.86 9.08 -24.81
CA PRO A 210 -14.65 9.62 -24.20
C PRO A 210 -14.22 10.93 -24.87
N GLN A 211 -13.71 11.87 -24.07
CA GLN A 211 -13.16 13.15 -24.51
C GLN A 211 -11.70 13.29 -24.08
N ALA A 212 -10.97 14.18 -24.74
CA ALA A 212 -9.62 14.53 -24.32
C ALA A 212 -9.63 15.01 -22.86
N GLU A 213 -8.57 14.71 -22.11
CA GLU A 213 -8.38 15.02 -20.68
C GLU A 213 -9.26 14.20 -19.73
N ASP A 214 -10.23 13.40 -20.18
CA ASP A 214 -10.89 12.44 -19.30
C ASP A 214 -9.88 11.51 -18.65
N ARG A 215 -10.04 11.27 -17.35
CA ARG A 215 -9.33 10.19 -16.68
C ARG A 215 -10.13 8.91 -16.80
N ILE A 216 -9.66 8.00 -17.61
CA ILE A 216 -10.33 6.73 -17.91
C ILE A 216 -9.78 5.63 -17.01
N TYR A 217 -10.66 4.81 -16.46
CA TYR A 217 -10.35 3.64 -15.66
C TYR A 217 -10.74 2.37 -16.39
N VAL A 218 -9.77 1.48 -16.59
CA VAL A 218 -9.94 0.20 -17.26
C VAL A 218 -9.55 -0.92 -16.31
N ILE A 219 -10.44 -1.89 -16.15
CA ILE A 219 -10.21 -3.08 -15.34
C ILE A 219 -10.23 -4.33 -16.20
N GLY A 220 -9.38 -5.31 -15.93
CA GLY A 220 -9.36 -6.55 -16.68
C GLY A 220 -8.25 -7.51 -16.28
N ALA A 221 -8.13 -8.61 -17.03
CA ALA A 221 -6.98 -9.49 -16.90
C ALA A 221 -5.69 -8.78 -17.36
N PRO A 222 -4.51 -9.04 -16.74
CA PRO A 222 -3.26 -8.36 -17.07
C PRO A 222 -2.94 -8.33 -18.58
N LEU A 223 -3.13 -9.45 -19.27
CA LEU A 223 -2.91 -9.53 -20.72
C LEU A 223 -3.85 -8.62 -21.50
N GLY A 224 -5.13 -8.53 -21.12
CA GLY A 224 -6.10 -7.68 -21.79
C GLY A 224 -5.79 -6.21 -21.62
N VAL A 225 -5.46 -5.80 -20.41
CA VAL A 225 -5.05 -4.44 -20.08
C VAL A 225 -3.78 -4.07 -20.87
N HIS A 226 -2.80 -4.96 -20.89
CA HIS A 226 -1.55 -4.79 -21.61
C HIS A 226 -1.78 -4.59 -23.15
N GLU A 227 -2.57 -5.46 -23.77
CA GLU A 227 -2.87 -5.35 -25.21
C GLU A 227 -3.65 -4.06 -25.52
N PHE A 228 -4.56 -3.64 -24.64
CA PHE A 228 -5.24 -2.36 -24.79
C PHE A 228 -4.26 -1.18 -24.79
N PHE A 229 -3.34 -1.14 -23.80
CA PHE A 229 -2.33 -0.06 -23.73
C PHE A 229 -1.38 -0.06 -24.93
N LYS A 230 -1.11 -1.22 -25.50
CA LYS A 230 -0.37 -1.34 -26.75
C LYS A 230 -1.14 -0.77 -27.94
N LEU A 231 -2.45 -1.02 -28.03
CA LEU A 231 -3.32 -0.48 -29.08
C LEU A 231 -3.40 1.04 -29.04
N ILE A 232 -3.46 1.66 -27.85
CA ILE A 232 -3.46 3.12 -27.71
C ILE A 232 -2.06 3.75 -27.80
N GLY A 233 -1.05 2.97 -28.22
CA GLY A 233 0.31 3.48 -28.38
C GLY A 233 1.02 3.90 -27.08
N ARG A 234 0.50 3.49 -25.93
CA ARG A 234 1.05 3.81 -24.60
C ARG A 234 1.84 2.67 -23.98
N TYR A 235 2.19 1.71 -24.81
CA TYR A 235 3.09 0.65 -24.42
C TYR A 235 4.52 1.20 -24.35
N ALA A 236 4.99 1.50 -23.16
CA ALA A 236 6.41 1.71 -22.97
C ALA A 236 7.13 0.35 -23.07
N PRO A 237 8.18 0.23 -23.88
CA PRO A 237 8.95 -1.00 -23.93
C PRO A 237 9.45 -1.35 -22.52
N HIS A 238 9.45 -2.64 -22.18
CA HIS A 238 9.98 -3.10 -20.90
C HIS A 238 11.35 -2.48 -20.63
N ILE A 239 11.51 -1.91 -19.45
CA ILE A 239 12.81 -1.40 -19.01
C ILE A 239 13.74 -2.62 -18.87
N ARG A 240 14.70 -2.73 -19.79
CA ARG A 240 15.66 -3.86 -19.82
C ARG A 240 16.87 -3.63 -18.93
N ASN A 241 17.24 -2.37 -18.73
CA ASN A 241 18.43 -2.00 -17.98
C ASN A 241 18.02 -1.06 -16.84
N VAL A 242 18.37 -1.43 -15.62
CA VAL A 242 18.14 -0.63 -14.42
C VAL A 242 19.49 -0.35 -13.79
N PHE A 243 19.80 0.92 -13.58
CA PHE A 243 21.00 1.32 -12.85
C PHE A 243 20.59 1.61 -11.41
N VAL A 244 21.20 0.90 -10.46
CA VAL A 244 20.88 1.03 -9.03
C VAL A 244 22.09 1.59 -8.30
N VAL A 245 21.89 2.68 -7.57
CA VAL A 245 22.91 3.26 -6.68
C VAL A 245 22.58 2.89 -5.25
N GLY A 246 23.44 2.11 -4.62
CA GLY A 246 23.27 1.61 -3.25
C GLY A 246 22.82 0.15 -3.19
N GLY A 247 23.51 -0.66 -2.38
CA GLY A 247 23.29 -2.10 -2.18
C GLY A 247 22.44 -2.40 -0.93
N GLY A 248 21.44 -1.56 -0.61
CA GLY A 248 20.58 -1.76 0.56
C GLY A 248 19.54 -2.87 0.39
N ARG A 249 18.70 -3.06 1.42
CA ARG A 249 17.67 -4.10 1.45
C ARG A 249 16.64 -3.98 0.30
N ILE A 250 16.24 -2.77 -0.06
CA ILE A 250 15.33 -2.54 -1.20
C ILE A 250 15.96 -3.10 -2.49
N THR A 251 17.23 -2.79 -2.75
CA THR A 251 17.97 -3.32 -3.90
C THR A 251 18.02 -4.84 -3.88
N TYR A 252 18.29 -5.44 -2.72
CA TYR A 252 18.30 -6.89 -2.55
C TYR A 252 16.97 -7.52 -2.96
N TYR A 253 15.85 -7.03 -2.42
CA TYR A 253 14.52 -7.53 -2.78
C TYR A 253 14.18 -7.27 -4.25
N LEU A 254 14.57 -6.12 -4.79
CA LEU A 254 14.36 -5.81 -6.20
C LEU A 254 15.13 -6.79 -7.10
N CYS A 255 16.36 -7.12 -6.77
CA CYS A 255 17.13 -8.14 -7.49
C CYS A 255 16.46 -9.51 -7.43
N LEU A 256 15.94 -9.93 -6.28
CA LEU A 256 15.21 -11.21 -6.17
C LEU A 256 13.99 -11.25 -7.08
N LEU A 257 13.25 -10.15 -7.23
CA LEU A 257 12.07 -10.05 -8.10
C LEU A 257 12.41 -10.15 -9.59
N TYR A 258 13.63 -9.73 -9.97
CA TYR A 258 14.08 -9.75 -11.37
C TYR A 258 14.95 -10.96 -11.74
N THR A 259 15.62 -11.58 -10.78
CA THR A 259 16.53 -12.70 -11.02
C THR A 259 15.94 -14.06 -10.64
N SER A 260 14.82 -14.09 -9.91
CA SER A 260 14.10 -15.32 -9.66
C SER A 260 13.51 -15.84 -10.96
N PRO A 261 13.82 -17.09 -11.40
CA PRO A 261 13.18 -17.65 -12.58
C PRO A 261 11.67 -17.63 -12.39
N SER A 262 10.97 -17.02 -13.32
CA SER A 262 9.51 -17.03 -13.30
C SER A 262 9.04 -18.48 -13.31
N PRO A 263 8.09 -18.87 -12.45
CA PRO A 263 7.52 -20.22 -12.53
C PRO A 263 6.67 -20.44 -13.80
N ARG A 264 6.84 -19.61 -14.84
CA ARG A 264 6.04 -19.58 -16.07
C ARG A 264 6.87 -19.55 -17.36
N ASP A 265 8.12 -20.01 -17.33
CA ASP A 265 8.88 -20.35 -18.55
C ASP A 265 8.80 -21.86 -18.79
#